data_cfb84892355b5cbae9b04ca036381e5a
#
_entry.id   cfb84892355b5cbae9b04ca036381e5a
#
_cell.length_a   1.000
_cell.length_b   1.000
_cell.length_c   1.000
_cell.angle_alpha   90.00
_cell.angle_beta   90.00
_cell.angle_gamma   90.00
#
_symmetry.space_group_name_H-M   'P 1'
#
loop_
_entity.id
_entity.type
_entity.pdbx_description
1 polymer ?
#
loop_
_entity_poly.entity_id
_entity_poly.type
_entity_poly.pdbx_seq_one_letter_code
_entity_poly.pdbx_strand_id
1 'polypeptide(L)'
;DISDIALEIAAENAERTGVDIRFCKADALGDMSSLGEFDIIVSNPPYIPQQDIALMRPNVVDYEPHMALFVPDNDPLIFYRSIARTSRRLLNTGGRLYFEIYETLAAEMCELLVNEGYIEITLREDFRGKPRMICARRS
;
A
#
# COMPACT_ATOMS: atom_id res chain seq x y z
N ASP A 1 -5.11 -0.77 9.84
CA ASP A 1 -3.73 -0.79 10.33
C ASP A 1 -3.54 -1.95 11.30
N ILE A 2 -2.29 -2.41 11.52
CA ILE A 2 -1.94 -3.44 12.49
C ILE A 2 -1.63 -2.83 13.88
N SER A 3 -1.25 -1.56 13.93
CA SER A 3 -0.86 -0.84 15.14
C SER A 3 -2.06 -0.23 15.86
N ASP A 4 -2.29 -0.60 17.11
CA ASP A 4 -3.34 -0.01 17.93
C ASP A 4 -3.10 1.49 18.14
N ILE A 5 -1.85 1.89 18.37
CA ILE A 5 -1.48 3.31 18.53
C ILE A 5 -1.81 4.12 17.28
N ALA A 6 -1.49 3.59 16.09
CA ALA A 6 -1.81 4.28 14.83
C ALA A 6 -3.32 4.41 14.62
N LEU A 7 -4.09 3.39 14.99
CA LEU A 7 -5.56 3.42 14.92
C LEU A 7 -6.17 4.42 15.92
N GLU A 8 -5.64 4.53 17.14
CA GLU A 8 -6.06 5.51 18.13
C GLU A 8 -5.82 6.93 17.63
N ILE A 9 -4.60 7.24 17.14
CA ILE A 9 -4.26 8.55 16.58
C ILE A 9 -5.15 8.88 15.36
N ALA A 10 -5.41 7.91 14.50
CA ALA A 10 -6.27 8.10 13.34
C ALA A 10 -7.73 8.39 13.76
N ALA A 11 -8.24 7.72 14.80
CA ALA A 11 -9.57 7.96 15.33
C ALA A 11 -9.71 9.36 15.95
N GLU A 12 -8.72 9.81 16.74
CA GLU A 12 -8.68 11.17 17.27
C GLU A 12 -8.65 12.22 16.14
N ASN A 13 -7.90 11.99 15.09
CA ASN A 13 -7.84 12.89 13.93
C ASN A 13 -9.17 12.94 13.17
N ALA A 14 -9.86 11.83 13.02
CA ALA A 14 -11.18 11.78 12.40
C ALA A 14 -12.21 12.57 13.22
N GLU A 15 -12.22 12.42 14.55
CA GLU A 15 -13.08 13.18 15.45
C GLU A 15 -12.79 14.69 15.34
N ARG A 16 -11.53 15.09 15.39
CA ARG A 16 -11.12 16.51 15.31
C ARG A 16 -11.49 17.16 13.97
N THR A 17 -11.53 16.39 12.90
CA THR A 17 -11.88 16.88 11.55
C THR A 17 -13.35 16.71 11.21
N GLY A 18 -14.12 16.01 12.07
CA GLY A 18 -15.56 15.80 11.89
C GLY A 18 -15.89 14.85 10.73
N VAL A 19 -15.01 13.91 10.40
CA VAL A 19 -15.23 12.92 9.33
C VAL A 19 -15.61 11.57 9.91
N ASP A 20 -16.52 10.87 9.24
CA ASP A 20 -16.96 9.52 9.62
C ASP A 20 -16.07 8.48 8.92
N ILE A 21 -15.27 7.74 9.70
CA ILE A 21 -14.33 6.73 9.21
C ILE A 21 -14.48 5.45 10.04
N ARG A 22 -14.60 4.32 9.36
CA ARG A 22 -14.53 3.01 10.00
C ARG A 22 -13.08 2.55 10.12
N PHE A 23 -12.57 2.43 11.32
CA PHE A 23 -11.25 1.90 11.61
C PHE A 23 -11.30 0.39 11.83
N CYS A 24 -10.36 -0.34 11.23
CA CYS A 24 -10.25 -1.78 11.37
C CYS A 24 -8.81 -2.17 11.68
N LYS A 25 -8.62 -3.00 12.72
CA LYS A 25 -7.33 -3.64 12.96
C LYS A 25 -7.20 -4.84 12.04
N ALA A 26 -6.22 -4.80 11.15
CA ALA A 26 -5.94 -5.89 10.21
C ALA A 26 -4.47 -5.91 9.81
N ASP A 27 -3.95 -7.11 9.53
CA ASP A 27 -2.63 -7.32 8.94
C ASP A 27 -2.78 -7.42 7.42
N ALA A 28 -2.03 -6.62 6.68
CA ALA A 28 -2.03 -6.64 5.21
C ALA A 28 -1.47 -7.94 4.60
N LEU A 29 -0.73 -8.72 5.39
CA LEU A 29 -0.27 -10.06 5.01
C LEU A 29 -1.24 -11.18 5.45
N GLY A 30 -2.25 -10.83 6.23
CA GLY A 30 -3.26 -11.75 6.75
C GLY A 30 -4.55 -11.79 5.93
N ASP A 31 -5.59 -12.37 6.54
CA ASP A 31 -6.92 -12.41 5.92
C ASP A 31 -7.68 -11.11 6.19
N MET A 32 -7.96 -10.37 5.12
CA MET A 32 -8.74 -9.14 5.15
C MET A 32 -10.15 -9.31 4.54
N SER A 33 -10.62 -10.53 4.31
CA SER A 33 -11.88 -10.83 3.62
C SER A 33 -13.12 -10.24 4.31
N SER A 34 -13.04 -9.98 5.61
CA SER A 34 -14.12 -9.41 6.42
C SER A 34 -14.30 -7.89 6.28
N LEU A 35 -13.42 -7.20 5.55
CA LEU A 35 -13.46 -5.74 5.44
C LEU A 35 -14.64 -5.22 4.62
N GLY A 36 -15.25 -6.05 3.77
CA GLY A 36 -16.38 -5.69 2.90
C GLY A 36 -15.98 -5.42 1.46
N GLU A 37 -16.87 -4.78 0.70
CA GLU A 37 -16.66 -4.47 -0.72
C GLU A 37 -16.36 -2.97 -0.89
N PHE A 38 -15.55 -2.63 -1.89
CA PHE A 38 -15.07 -1.27 -2.14
C PHE A 38 -15.07 -0.93 -3.64
N ASP A 39 -15.25 0.33 -3.97
CA ASP A 39 -15.04 0.86 -5.31
C ASP A 39 -13.60 1.31 -5.53
N ILE A 40 -12.94 1.72 -4.45
CA ILE A 40 -11.55 2.20 -4.47
C ILE A 40 -10.80 1.63 -3.27
N ILE A 41 -9.60 1.11 -3.53
CA ILE A 41 -8.63 0.73 -2.50
C ILE A 41 -7.34 1.51 -2.77
N VAL A 42 -6.80 2.16 -1.72
CA VAL A 42 -5.55 2.92 -1.78
C VAL A 42 -4.60 2.38 -0.73
N SER A 43 -3.35 2.18 -1.09
CA SER A 43 -2.33 1.70 -0.14
C SER A 43 -0.97 2.32 -0.41
N ASN A 44 -0.29 2.69 0.68
CA ASN A 44 1.14 2.99 0.73
C ASN A 44 1.77 1.99 1.70
N PRO A 45 2.04 0.75 1.26
CA PRO A 45 2.59 -0.28 2.13
C PRO A 45 4.08 -0.11 2.34
N PRO A 46 4.70 -0.79 3.31
CA PRO A 46 6.16 -0.88 3.39
C PRO A 46 6.74 -1.43 2.07
N TYR A 47 7.80 -0.79 1.58
CA TYR A 47 8.42 -1.18 0.30
C TYR A 47 9.95 -1.01 0.24
N ILE A 48 10.58 -0.52 1.29
CA ILE A 48 12.02 -0.24 1.30
C ILE A 48 12.78 -1.52 1.69
N PRO A 49 13.65 -2.07 0.83
CA PRO A 49 14.51 -3.19 1.22
C PRO A 49 15.40 -2.82 2.41
N GLN A 50 15.64 -3.77 3.32
CA GLN A 50 16.45 -3.51 4.52
C GLN A 50 17.88 -3.06 4.19
N GLN A 51 18.45 -3.57 3.09
CA GLN A 51 19.77 -3.15 2.60
C GLN A 51 19.86 -1.66 2.26
N ASP A 52 18.75 -1.00 1.95
CA ASP A 52 18.69 0.42 1.58
C ASP A 52 18.65 1.37 2.78
N ILE A 53 18.58 0.86 4.02
CA ILE A 53 18.59 1.65 5.27
C ILE A 53 19.75 2.65 5.28
N ALA A 54 20.94 2.22 4.88
CA ALA A 54 22.13 3.07 4.87
C ALA A 54 22.07 4.26 3.89
N LEU A 55 21.14 4.21 2.92
CA LEU A 55 20.94 5.27 1.93
C LEU A 55 19.88 6.29 2.38
N MET A 56 19.18 6.01 3.47
CA MET A 56 18.09 6.84 3.95
C MET A 56 18.59 7.99 4.83
N ARG A 57 17.77 9.03 4.90
CA ARG A 57 18.03 10.16 5.80
C ARG A 57 17.77 9.75 7.26
N PRO A 58 18.62 10.14 8.22
CA PRO A 58 18.42 9.79 9.63
C PRO A 58 17.06 10.15 10.20
N ASN A 59 16.48 11.30 9.79
CA ASN A 59 15.16 11.73 10.25
C ASN A 59 14.01 10.80 9.87
N VAL A 60 14.18 9.94 8.87
CA VAL A 60 13.19 8.92 8.52
C VAL A 60 13.43 7.65 9.32
N VAL A 61 14.68 7.18 9.36
CA VAL A 61 15.06 5.93 10.05
C VAL A 61 14.84 6.01 11.55
N ASP A 62 15.09 7.19 12.15
CA ASP A 62 15.06 7.38 13.62
C ASP A 62 13.65 7.65 14.16
N TYR A 63 12.71 8.13 13.34
CA TYR A 63 11.39 8.58 13.81
C TYR A 63 10.22 7.79 13.25
N GLU A 64 10.39 7.10 12.12
CA GLU A 64 9.32 6.26 11.57
C GLU A 64 9.44 4.82 12.07
N PRO A 65 8.33 4.14 12.39
CA PRO A 65 8.38 2.74 12.79
C PRO A 65 8.99 1.88 11.66
N HIS A 66 10.03 1.12 11.96
CA HIS A 66 10.70 0.24 10.99
C HIS A 66 9.73 -0.71 10.27
N MET A 67 8.71 -1.20 10.99
CA MET A 67 7.66 -2.07 10.44
C MET A 67 6.82 -1.36 9.35
N ALA A 68 6.73 -0.04 9.38
CA ALA A 68 5.99 0.75 8.39
C ALA A 68 6.80 1.07 7.13
N LEU A 69 8.12 0.82 7.14
CA LEU A 69 9.03 1.21 6.08
C LEU A 69 9.63 0.03 5.32
N PHE A 70 10.05 -1.02 6.05
CA PHE A 70 10.98 -2.01 5.52
C PHE A 70 10.32 -3.33 5.16
N VAL A 71 10.87 -3.93 4.10
CA VAL A 71 10.52 -5.28 3.61
C VAL A 71 11.77 -6.15 3.58
N PRO A 72 11.63 -7.50 3.58
CA PRO A 72 12.74 -8.41 3.36
C PRO A 72 13.42 -8.16 2.00
N ASP A 73 14.75 -8.17 1.97
CA ASP A 73 15.54 -7.93 0.75
C ASP A 73 15.24 -8.95 -0.36
N ASN A 74 14.89 -10.17 0.00
CA ASN A 74 14.58 -11.25 -0.93
C ASN A 74 13.15 -11.23 -1.48
N ASP A 75 12.24 -10.39 -0.93
CA ASP A 75 10.89 -10.25 -1.43
C ASP A 75 10.33 -8.82 -1.21
N PRO A 76 10.82 -7.83 -1.98
CA PRO A 76 10.37 -6.44 -1.84
C PRO A 76 8.92 -6.22 -2.26
N LEU A 77 8.29 -7.18 -2.93
CA LEU A 77 6.91 -7.11 -3.39
C LEU A 77 5.90 -7.80 -2.46
N ILE A 78 6.32 -8.29 -1.30
CA ILE A 78 5.48 -9.12 -0.41
C ILE A 78 4.15 -8.46 -0.06
N PHE A 79 4.16 -7.20 0.37
CA PHE A 79 2.94 -6.47 0.71
C PHE A 79 2.10 -6.14 -0.52
N TYR A 80 2.72 -5.69 -1.60
CA TYR A 80 2.03 -5.40 -2.85
C TYR A 80 1.26 -6.61 -3.38
N ARG A 81 1.91 -7.78 -3.36
CA ARG A 81 1.29 -9.04 -3.80
C ARG A 81 0.12 -9.43 -2.92
N SER A 82 0.28 -9.37 -1.60
CA SER A 82 -0.77 -9.71 -0.65
C SER A 82 -1.98 -8.77 -0.81
N ILE A 83 -1.73 -7.46 -0.85
CA ILE A 83 -2.77 -6.46 -0.98
C ILE A 83 -3.45 -6.57 -2.35
N ALA A 84 -2.73 -6.74 -3.46
CA ALA A 84 -3.32 -6.90 -4.78
C ALA A 84 -4.26 -8.11 -4.84
N ARG A 85 -3.85 -9.27 -4.33
CA ARG A 85 -4.70 -10.48 -4.27
C ARG A 85 -5.96 -10.27 -3.46
N THR A 86 -5.83 -9.68 -2.28
CA THR A 86 -6.97 -9.41 -1.42
C THR A 86 -7.88 -8.36 -2.02
N SER A 87 -7.33 -7.26 -2.52
CA SER A 87 -8.09 -6.18 -3.16
C SER A 87 -8.89 -6.67 -4.36
N ARG A 88 -8.39 -7.64 -5.12
CA ARG A 88 -9.15 -8.22 -6.23
C ARG A 88 -10.46 -8.89 -5.79
N ARG A 89 -10.52 -9.40 -4.57
CA ARG A 89 -11.74 -9.99 -3.99
C ARG A 89 -12.66 -8.94 -3.38
N LEU A 90 -12.08 -7.88 -2.82
CA LEU A 90 -12.79 -6.83 -2.10
C LEU A 90 -13.27 -5.68 -3.01
N LEU A 91 -12.66 -5.46 -4.15
CA LEU A 91 -13.10 -4.45 -5.10
C LEU A 91 -14.38 -4.89 -5.82
N ASN A 92 -15.30 -3.99 -6.03
CA ASN A 92 -16.40 -4.16 -6.98
C ASN A 92 -15.86 -4.32 -8.41
N THR A 93 -16.61 -4.95 -9.31
CA THR A 93 -16.26 -4.99 -10.74
C THR A 93 -16.08 -3.58 -11.28
N GLY A 94 -14.95 -3.30 -11.92
CA GLY A 94 -14.59 -1.96 -12.38
C GLY A 94 -13.95 -1.07 -11.30
N GLY A 95 -13.90 -1.51 -10.04
CA GLY A 95 -13.23 -0.82 -8.95
C GLY A 95 -11.73 -0.68 -9.17
N ARG A 96 -11.11 0.25 -8.48
CA ARG A 96 -9.71 0.65 -8.71
C ARG A 96 -8.83 0.45 -7.49
N LEU A 97 -7.63 -0.08 -7.75
CA LEU A 97 -6.54 -0.21 -6.78
C LEU A 97 -5.46 0.83 -7.08
N TYR A 98 -5.03 1.54 -6.05
CA TYR A 98 -3.95 2.53 -6.14
C TYR A 98 -2.85 2.16 -5.15
N PHE A 99 -1.60 2.23 -5.61
CA PHE A 99 -0.43 2.10 -4.77
C PHE A 99 0.52 3.30 -4.90
N GLU A 100 1.12 3.72 -3.79
CA GLU A 100 2.43 4.32 -3.83
C GLU A 100 3.47 3.20 -4.02
N ILE A 101 4.49 3.46 -4.84
CA ILE A 101 5.49 2.44 -5.17
C ILE A 101 6.92 2.94 -4.95
N TYR A 102 7.83 2.01 -4.71
CA TYR A 102 9.25 2.28 -4.76
C TYR A 102 9.66 2.49 -6.22
N GLU A 103 10.38 3.57 -6.51
CA GLU A 103 10.68 4.02 -7.88
C GLU A 103 11.38 2.97 -8.75
N THR A 104 12.19 2.11 -8.13
CA THR A 104 12.93 1.06 -8.83
C THR A 104 12.10 -0.18 -9.15
N LEU A 105 10.92 -0.33 -8.56
CA LEU A 105 10.05 -1.51 -8.71
C LEU A 105 8.89 -1.30 -9.70
N ALA A 106 8.94 -0.23 -10.51
CA ALA A 106 7.82 0.12 -11.39
C ALA A 106 7.48 -0.98 -12.42
N ALA A 107 8.49 -1.61 -13.03
CA ALA A 107 8.28 -2.67 -14.00
C ALA A 107 7.72 -3.93 -13.35
N GLU A 108 8.29 -4.35 -12.23
CA GLU A 108 7.86 -5.52 -11.46
C GLU A 108 6.43 -5.33 -10.92
N MET A 109 6.06 -4.10 -10.54
CA MET A 109 4.70 -3.77 -10.11
C MET A 109 3.68 -3.87 -11.25
N CYS A 110 4.01 -3.41 -12.45
CA CYS A 110 3.17 -3.61 -13.63
C CYS A 110 2.95 -5.10 -13.91
N GLU A 111 4.03 -5.88 -13.91
CA GLU A 111 3.98 -7.32 -14.14
C GLU A 111 3.16 -8.04 -13.07
N LEU A 112 3.36 -7.70 -11.78
CA LEU A 112 2.59 -8.25 -10.67
C LEU A 112 1.09 -8.01 -10.88
N LEU A 113 0.68 -6.78 -11.19
CA LEU A 113 -0.73 -6.45 -11.36
C LEU A 113 -1.36 -7.15 -12.58
N VAL A 114 -0.62 -7.31 -13.69
CA VAL A 114 -1.05 -8.11 -14.84
C VAL A 114 -1.27 -9.56 -14.41
N ASN A 115 -0.31 -10.16 -13.69
CA ASN A 115 -0.37 -11.55 -13.24
C ASN A 115 -1.51 -11.79 -12.23
N GLU A 116 -1.83 -10.79 -11.41
CA GLU A 116 -2.99 -10.84 -10.50
C GLU A 116 -4.32 -10.54 -11.23
N GLY A 117 -4.30 -10.30 -12.56
CA GLY A 117 -5.48 -10.17 -13.42
C GLY A 117 -6.14 -8.79 -13.38
N TYR A 118 -5.40 -7.75 -13.05
CA TYR A 118 -5.84 -6.37 -13.20
C TYR A 118 -5.69 -5.91 -14.65
N ILE A 119 -6.48 -4.89 -15.02
CA ILE A 119 -6.48 -4.25 -16.34
C ILE A 119 -6.34 -2.73 -16.19
N GLU A 120 -6.13 -2.02 -17.28
CA GLU A 120 -5.97 -0.55 -17.30
C GLU A 120 -4.91 -0.06 -16.31
N ILE A 121 -3.75 -0.73 -16.30
CA ILE A 121 -2.65 -0.39 -15.41
C ILE A 121 -2.00 0.91 -15.91
N THR A 122 -1.94 1.90 -15.02
CA THR A 122 -1.39 3.22 -15.31
C THR A 122 -0.34 3.59 -14.27
N LEU A 123 0.86 3.88 -14.73
CA LEU A 123 1.97 4.37 -13.91
C LEU A 123 2.00 5.91 -13.96
N ARG A 124 2.27 6.54 -12.82
CA ARG A 124 2.48 7.99 -12.72
C ARG A 124 3.77 8.32 -12.02
N GLU A 125 4.40 9.37 -12.51
CA GLU A 125 5.64 9.93 -11.96
C GLU A 125 5.35 11.06 -10.95
N ASP A 126 6.30 11.28 -10.05
CA ASP A 126 6.33 12.43 -9.17
C ASP A 126 6.88 13.68 -9.90
N PHE A 127 6.99 14.82 -9.19
CA PHE A 127 7.49 16.09 -9.74
C PHE A 127 8.96 16.05 -10.20
N ARG A 128 9.69 14.96 -9.89
CA ARG A 128 11.07 14.72 -10.29
C ARG A 128 11.19 13.74 -11.44
N GLY A 129 10.06 13.31 -12.02
CA GLY A 129 10.02 12.34 -13.12
C GLY A 129 10.32 10.90 -12.67
N LYS A 130 10.10 10.58 -11.39
CA LYS A 130 10.30 9.23 -10.88
C LYS A 130 8.97 8.50 -10.73
N PRO A 131 8.86 7.24 -11.16
CA PRO A 131 7.69 6.42 -10.92
C PRO A 131 7.34 6.41 -9.43
N ARG A 132 6.12 6.79 -9.08
CA ARG A 132 5.72 6.91 -7.68
C ARG A 132 4.35 6.34 -7.38
N MET A 133 3.47 6.32 -8.35
CA MET A 133 2.10 5.83 -8.16
C MET A 133 1.71 4.89 -9.28
N ILE A 134 0.96 3.86 -8.95
CA ILE A 134 0.37 2.95 -9.93
C ILE A 134 -1.11 2.77 -9.62
N CYS A 135 -1.92 2.76 -10.67
CA CYS A 135 -3.35 2.50 -10.59
C CYS A 135 -3.69 1.32 -11.49
N ALA A 136 -4.59 0.47 -11.05
CA ALA A 136 -5.11 -0.64 -11.84
C ALA A 136 -6.60 -0.84 -11.58
N ARG A 137 -7.35 -1.37 -12.57
CA ARG A 137 -8.77 -1.62 -12.47
C ARG A 137 -9.04 -3.12 -12.34
N ARG A 138 -9.98 -3.50 -11.46
CA ARG A 138 -10.52 -4.85 -11.42
C ARG A 138 -11.35 -5.11 -12.69
N SER A 139 -11.05 -6.20 -13.38
CA SER A 139 -11.83 -6.71 -14.52
C SER A 139 -13.21 -7.20 -14.11
#